data_dff1e2b0cf6934072480ab25926b89c0
#
_entry.id   dff1e2b0cf6934072480ab25926b89c0
#
_cell.length_a   1.000
_cell.length_b   1.000
_cell.length_c   1.000
_cell.angle_alpha   90.00
_cell.angle_beta   90.00
_cell.angle_gamma   90.00
#
_symmetry.space_group_name_H-M   'P 1'
#
loop_
_entity.id
_entity.type
_entity.pdbx_description
1 polymer ?
#
loop_
_entity_poly.entity_id
_entity_poly.type
_entity_poly.pdbx_seq_one_letter_code
_entity_poly.pdbx_strand_id
1 'polypeptide(L)'
;NRLRIWVTQRNPVVRVVDIRGNHFYLDASGFKIPISSQYSSRVPVATGAWMPVRGNRLNNKELSYYRHLLCLVDAIAADSFARSLVEQIELDENGEFTLVPKIGNEKILFGSTENKEDKLSRLKVFYRENMGRKGWNVYQTINLKFEGQVIGRREHVES
;
A
#
# COMPACT_ATOMS: atom_id res chain seq x y z
N ASN A 1 -35.71 -22.64 -23.06
CA ASN A 1 -34.54 -21.77 -23.03
C ASN A 1 -34.02 -21.65 -21.61
N ARG A 2 -32.85 -22.26 -21.34
CA ARG A 2 -32.15 -22.05 -20.06
C ARG A 2 -31.08 -21.01 -20.26
N LEU A 3 -31.22 -19.84 -19.58
CA LEU A 3 -30.19 -18.83 -19.47
C LEU A 3 -29.23 -19.25 -18.36
N ARG A 4 -27.96 -19.50 -18.71
CA ARG A 4 -26.90 -19.69 -17.71
C ARG A 4 -26.13 -18.38 -17.59
N ILE A 5 -26.23 -17.74 -16.41
CA ILE A 5 -25.46 -16.54 -16.09
C ILE A 5 -24.28 -16.98 -15.24
N TRP A 6 -23.07 -16.74 -15.72
CA TRP A 6 -21.84 -16.92 -14.95
C TRP A 6 -21.49 -15.59 -14.29
N VAL A 7 -21.59 -15.52 -12.98
CA VAL A 7 -21.19 -14.34 -12.20
C VAL A 7 -19.81 -14.60 -11.62
N THR A 8 -18.81 -13.82 -12.04
CA THR A 8 -17.48 -13.83 -11.44
C THR A 8 -17.39 -12.64 -10.49
N GLN A 9 -17.35 -12.90 -9.19
CA GLN A 9 -17.09 -11.87 -8.20
C GLN A 9 -15.59 -11.57 -8.18
N ARG A 10 -15.22 -10.30 -8.41
CA ARG A 10 -13.85 -9.82 -8.31
C ARG A 10 -13.59 -9.25 -6.93
N ASN A 11 -12.47 -9.65 -6.33
CA ASN A 11 -12.06 -9.17 -5.03
C ASN A 11 -11.04 -8.04 -5.20
N PRO A 12 -11.38 -6.80 -4.82
CA PRO A 12 -10.41 -5.70 -4.84
C PRO A 12 -9.29 -5.97 -3.84
N VAL A 13 -8.06 -5.58 -4.23
CA VAL A 13 -6.86 -5.68 -3.39
C VAL A 13 -6.31 -4.32 -3.00
N VAL A 14 -6.65 -3.27 -3.73
CA VAL A 14 -6.23 -1.90 -3.47
C VAL A 14 -7.24 -0.90 -4.04
N ARG A 15 -7.42 0.22 -3.35
CA ARG A 15 -8.14 1.39 -3.86
C ARG A 15 -7.14 2.42 -4.34
N VAL A 16 -7.24 2.84 -5.59
CA VAL A 16 -6.34 3.83 -6.18
C VAL A 16 -7.02 5.18 -6.26
N VAL A 17 -6.29 6.23 -5.88
CA VAL A 17 -6.62 7.63 -6.17
C VAL A 17 -5.58 8.13 -7.16
N ASP A 18 -5.96 8.36 -8.40
CA ASP A 18 -5.04 8.80 -9.43
C ASP A 18 -4.74 10.30 -9.35
N ILE A 19 -3.77 10.76 -10.16
CA ILE A 19 -3.36 12.18 -10.18
C ILE A 19 -4.46 13.15 -10.61
N ARG A 20 -5.55 12.65 -11.18
CA ARG A 20 -6.75 13.43 -11.54
C ARG A 20 -7.83 13.42 -10.47
N GLY A 21 -7.58 12.69 -9.35
CA GLY A 21 -8.53 12.54 -8.26
C GLY A 21 -9.62 11.50 -8.52
N ASN A 22 -9.49 10.66 -9.55
CA ASN A 22 -10.42 9.56 -9.78
C ASN A 22 -10.12 8.42 -8.81
N HIS A 23 -11.18 7.80 -8.29
CA HIS A 23 -11.11 6.65 -7.39
C HIS A 23 -11.58 5.40 -8.09
N PHE A 24 -10.82 4.32 -7.94
CA PHE A 24 -11.20 3.00 -8.41
C PHE A 24 -10.50 1.91 -7.61
N TYR A 25 -11.05 0.70 -7.63
CA TYR A 25 -10.36 -0.47 -7.11
C TYR A 25 -9.61 -1.19 -8.24
N LEU A 26 -8.53 -1.88 -7.87
CA LEU A 26 -7.90 -2.91 -8.70
C LEU A 26 -8.01 -4.26 -8.01
N ASP A 27 -8.25 -5.32 -8.77
CA ASP A 27 -8.05 -6.69 -8.32
C ASP A 27 -6.60 -7.15 -8.58
N ALA A 28 -6.25 -8.33 -8.10
CA ALA A 28 -4.90 -8.89 -8.24
C ALA A 28 -4.47 -9.11 -9.70
N SER A 29 -5.44 -9.24 -10.62
CA SER A 29 -5.21 -9.44 -12.07
C SER A 29 -5.13 -8.13 -12.85
N GLY A 30 -5.29 -6.98 -12.21
CA GLY A 30 -5.28 -5.67 -12.85
C GLY A 30 -6.60 -5.28 -13.51
N PHE A 31 -7.73 -5.87 -13.08
CA PHE A 31 -9.05 -5.38 -13.45
C PHE A 31 -9.46 -4.20 -12.58
N LYS A 32 -9.98 -3.18 -13.24
CA LYS A 32 -10.53 -1.99 -12.62
C LYS A 32 -11.97 -2.25 -12.19
N ILE A 33 -12.24 -2.04 -10.91
CA ILE A 33 -13.57 -2.16 -10.32
C ILE A 33 -14.03 -0.75 -9.94
N PRO A 34 -15.15 -0.26 -10.49
CA PRO A 34 -15.68 1.05 -10.15
C PRO A 34 -16.06 1.17 -8.67
N ILE A 35 -15.93 2.37 -8.12
CA ILE A 35 -16.45 2.68 -6.78
C ILE A 35 -17.98 2.62 -6.83
N SER A 36 -18.57 2.00 -5.82
CA SER A 36 -20.01 1.91 -5.64
C SER A 36 -20.38 2.41 -4.26
N SER A 37 -21.52 3.13 -4.15
CA SER A 37 -22.08 3.54 -2.86
C SER A 37 -22.56 2.37 -2.00
N GLN A 38 -22.82 1.22 -2.63
CA GLN A 38 -23.33 0.03 -1.95
C GLN A 38 -22.22 -0.95 -1.51
N TYR A 39 -20.97 -0.69 -1.91
CA TYR A 39 -19.87 -1.59 -1.63
C TYR A 39 -18.60 -0.82 -1.26
N SER A 40 -18.07 -1.13 -0.09
CA SER A 40 -16.77 -0.63 0.36
C SER A 40 -15.89 -1.82 0.77
N SER A 41 -14.70 -1.87 0.24
CA SER A 41 -13.71 -2.89 0.60
C SER A 41 -12.66 -2.31 1.56
N ARG A 42 -12.30 -3.10 2.57
CA ARG A 42 -11.21 -2.76 3.50
C ARG A 42 -9.87 -3.18 2.91
N VAL A 43 -9.37 -2.39 1.98
CA VAL A 43 -8.08 -2.57 1.33
C VAL A 43 -7.25 -1.29 1.50
N PRO A 44 -5.92 -1.36 1.38
CA PRO A 44 -5.08 -0.16 1.40
C PRO A 44 -5.48 0.83 0.30
N VAL A 45 -5.28 2.12 0.58
CA VAL A 45 -5.49 3.20 -0.39
C VAL A 45 -4.16 3.61 -0.98
N ALA A 46 -4.02 3.52 -2.29
CA ALA A 46 -2.84 3.98 -3.03
C ALA A 46 -3.06 5.42 -3.52
N THR A 47 -2.19 6.33 -3.11
CA THR A 47 -2.21 7.77 -3.45
C THR A 47 -0.88 8.21 -4.04
N GLY A 48 -0.83 9.43 -4.57
CA GLY A 48 0.39 10.03 -5.13
C GLY A 48 0.43 9.98 -6.64
N ALA A 49 1.57 9.63 -7.23
CA ALA A 49 1.84 9.77 -8.66
C ALA A 49 1.18 8.68 -9.55
N TRP A 50 -0.01 8.21 -9.21
CA TRP A 50 -0.70 7.17 -9.97
C TRP A 50 -1.33 7.72 -11.25
N MET A 51 -0.98 7.10 -12.38
CA MET A 51 -1.53 7.46 -13.67
C MET A 51 -2.96 6.95 -13.85
N PRO A 52 -3.84 7.72 -14.53
CA PRO A 52 -5.21 7.27 -14.81
C PRO A 52 -5.25 6.00 -15.64
N VAL A 53 -6.17 5.10 -15.31
CA VAL A 53 -6.46 3.88 -16.07
C VAL A 53 -7.65 4.12 -16.99
N ARG A 54 -7.47 3.92 -18.29
CA ARG A 54 -8.49 4.26 -19.30
C ARG A 54 -9.56 3.18 -19.49
N GLY A 55 -9.19 1.92 -19.39
CA GLY A 55 -10.09 0.79 -19.63
C GLY A 55 -10.59 0.13 -18.35
N ASN A 56 -11.28 -0.98 -18.52
CA ASN A 56 -11.75 -1.83 -17.41
C ASN A 56 -10.67 -2.81 -16.92
N ARG A 57 -9.54 -2.85 -17.60
CA ARG A 57 -8.38 -3.66 -17.27
C ARG A 57 -7.12 -2.89 -17.64
N LEU A 58 -6.08 -3.05 -16.85
CA LEU A 58 -4.75 -2.53 -17.17
C LEU A 58 -4.25 -3.12 -18.48
N ASN A 59 -3.90 -2.26 -19.43
CA ASN A 59 -3.18 -2.68 -20.63
C ASN A 59 -1.71 -3.00 -20.28
N ASN A 60 -0.93 -3.51 -21.22
CA ASN A 60 0.45 -3.93 -20.96
C ASN A 60 1.34 -2.81 -20.39
N LYS A 61 1.16 -1.57 -20.86
CA LYS A 61 1.91 -0.42 -20.37
C LYS A 61 1.48 -0.03 -18.96
N GLU A 62 0.18 0.05 -18.73
CA GLU A 62 -0.38 0.32 -17.40
C GLU A 62 -0.02 -0.79 -16.41
N LEU A 63 -0.09 -2.06 -16.83
CA LEU A 63 0.30 -3.19 -15.99
C LEU A 63 1.78 -3.13 -15.59
N SER A 64 2.67 -2.76 -16.51
CA SER A 64 4.08 -2.54 -16.20
C SER A 64 4.27 -1.46 -15.13
N TYR A 65 3.49 -0.38 -15.20
CA TYR A 65 3.51 0.71 -14.23
C TYR A 65 2.93 0.32 -12.87
N TYR A 66 1.78 -0.33 -12.86
CA TYR A 66 1.08 -0.74 -11.62
C TYR A 66 1.63 -2.03 -10.99
N ARG A 67 2.49 -2.77 -11.68
CA ARG A 67 3.01 -4.06 -11.21
C ARG A 67 3.65 -3.98 -9.83
N HIS A 68 4.42 -2.96 -9.56
CA HIS A 68 5.09 -2.79 -8.26
C HIS A 68 4.08 -2.56 -7.13
N LEU A 69 3.01 -1.79 -7.40
CA LEU A 69 1.91 -1.64 -6.43
C LEU A 69 1.24 -2.98 -6.13
N LEU A 70 0.86 -3.73 -7.17
CA LEU A 70 0.18 -5.02 -7.00
C LEU A 70 1.07 -6.02 -6.26
N CYS A 71 2.37 -6.06 -6.56
CA CYS A 71 3.33 -6.89 -5.82
C CYS A 71 3.46 -6.48 -4.34
N LEU A 72 3.49 -5.18 -4.05
CA LEU A 72 3.58 -4.68 -2.68
C LEU A 72 2.30 -4.97 -1.89
N VAL A 73 1.14 -4.75 -2.49
CA VAL A 73 -0.16 -5.04 -1.89
C VAL A 73 -0.31 -6.53 -1.59
N ASP A 74 0.14 -7.41 -2.50
CA ASP A 74 0.15 -8.85 -2.28
C ASP A 74 1.02 -9.24 -1.09
N ALA A 75 2.22 -8.69 -0.98
CA ALA A 75 3.11 -8.93 0.15
C ALA A 75 2.52 -8.42 1.48
N ILE A 76 1.89 -7.25 1.47
CA ILE A 76 1.19 -6.69 2.65
C ILE A 76 0.02 -7.60 3.06
N ALA A 77 -0.78 -8.07 2.10
CA ALA A 77 -1.91 -8.93 2.36
C ALA A 77 -1.50 -10.30 2.92
N ALA A 78 -0.34 -10.82 2.50
CA ALA A 78 0.20 -12.09 2.96
C ALA A 78 0.78 -12.06 4.39
N ASP A 79 1.15 -10.88 4.89
CA ASP A 79 1.68 -10.68 6.25
C ASP A 79 0.59 -10.09 7.15
N SER A 80 0.20 -10.82 8.20
CA SER A 80 -0.90 -10.41 9.10
C SER A 80 -0.59 -9.11 9.84
N PHE A 81 0.67 -8.86 10.20
CA PHE A 81 1.09 -7.62 10.83
C PHE A 81 1.00 -6.45 9.87
N ALA A 82 1.59 -6.56 8.67
CA ALA A 82 1.57 -5.51 7.65
C ALA A 82 0.13 -5.19 7.22
N ARG A 83 -0.70 -6.21 7.02
CA ARG A 83 -2.13 -6.05 6.69
C ARG A 83 -2.90 -5.27 7.75
N SER A 84 -2.58 -5.50 9.02
CA SER A 84 -3.21 -4.78 10.14
C SER A 84 -2.67 -3.36 10.30
N LEU A 85 -1.43 -3.11 9.91
CA LEU A 85 -0.73 -1.85 10.08
C LEU A 85 -1.03 -0.84 8.98
N VAL A 86 -0.93 -1.27 7.71
CA VAL A 86 -0.90 -0.35 6.57
C VAL A 86 -2.31 0.10 6.18
N GLU A 87 -2.53 1.40 6.17
CA GLU A 87 -3.76 2.03 5.68
C GLU A 87 -3.58 2.59 4.28
N GLN A 88 -2.45 3.25 4.02
CA GLN A 88 -2.22 3.96 2.78
C GLN A 88 -0.82 3.67 2.23
N ILE A 89 -0.73 3.66 0.90
CA ILE A 89 0.50 3.48 0.14
C ILE A 89 0.67 4.70 -0.75
N GLU A 90 1.67 5.52 -0.47
CA GLU A 90 1.97 6.72 -1.26
C GLU A 90 3.08 6.39 -2.27
N LEU A 91 2.91 6.83 -3.52
CA LEU A 91 3.93 6.77 -4.55
C LEU A 91 4.41 8.19 -4.86
N ASP A 92 5.71 8.43 -4.76
CA ASP A 92 6.29 9.71 -5.15
C ASP A 92 6.65 9.76 -6.65
N GLU A 93 7.11 10.92 -7.12
CA GLU A 93 7.50 11.14 -8.51
C GLU A 93 8.74 10.34 -8.93
N ASN A 94 9.54 9.86 -7.98
CA ASN A 94 10.72 9.02 -8.22
C ASN A 94 10.39 7.52 -8.27
N GLY A 95 9.12 7.17 -8.04
CA GLY A 95 8.67 5.77 -7.99
C GLY A 95 8.96 5.07 -6.66
N GLU A 96 9.22 5.84 -5.60
CA GLU A 96 9.42 5.30 -4.26
C GLU A 96 8.13 5.25 -3.45
N PHE A 97 7.97 4.18 -2.67
CA PHE A 97 6.81 3.97 -1.83
C PHE A 97 7.04 4.47 -0.41
N THR A 98 6.01 5.10 0.14
CA THR A 98 5.87 5.40 1.57
C THR A 98 4.59 4.74 2.08
N LEU A 99 4.69 4.00 3.19
CA LEU A 99 3.54 3.40 3.85
C LEU A 99 3.07 4.30 4.98
N VAL A 100 1.76 4.45 5.10
CA VAL A 100 1.11 5.19 6.18
C VAL A 100 0.36 4.20 7.05
N PRO A 101 0.68 4.13 8.36
CA PRO A 101 0.01 3.23 9.27
C PRO A 101 -1.39 3.72 9.65
N LYS A 102 -2.25 2.80 10.09
CA LYS A 102 -3.60 3.10 10.61
C LYS A 102 -3.57 3.85 11.94
N ILE A 103 -2.53 3.61 12.73
CA ILE A 103 -2.33 4.21 14.05
C ILE A 103 -0.91 4.75 14.10
N GLY A 104 -0.76 5.97 14.62
CA GLY A 104 0.50 6.68 14.66
C GLY A 104 0.60 7.74 13.56
N ASN A 105 1.62 8.59 13.66
CA ASN A 105 1.85 9.70 12.73
C ASN A 105 3.13 9.52 11.91
N GLU A 106 3.84 8.41 12.12
CA GLU A 106 5.07 8.12 11.42
C GLU A 106 4.83 7.81 9.94
N LYS A 107 5.78 8.21 9.11
CA LYS A 107 5.87 7.79 7.71
C LYS A 107 6.90 6.67 7.58
N ILE A 108 6.50 5.58 6.95
CA ILE A 108 7.38 4.42 6.73
C ILE A 108 7.95 4.54 5.31
N LEU A 109 9.21 4.94 5.21
CA LEU A 109 9.91 5.10 3.94
C LEU A 109 10.33 3.72 3.44
N PHE A 110 9.54 3.16 2.54
CA PHE A 110 9.72 1.80 2.04
C PHE A 110 10.67 1.73 0.86
N GLY A 111 10.65 2.75 -0.01
CA GLY A 111 11.45 2.82 -1.22
C GLY A 111 10.92 1.90 -2.33
N SER A 112 11.78 1.12 -2.95
CA SER A 112 11.40 0.16 -4.00
C SER A 112 10.76 -1.10 -3.42
N THR A 113 10.16 -1.93 -4.28
CA THR A 113 9.60 -3.24 -3.90
C THR A 113 10.65 -4.36 -3.82
N GLU A 114 11.92 -4.00 -4.04
CA GLU A 114 13.03 -4.93 -3.89
C GLU A 114 13.16 -5.35 -2.42
N ASN A 115 13.34 -6.65 -2.17
CA ASN A 115 13.40 -7.24 -0.82
C ASN A 115 12.20 -6.87 0.08
N LYS A 116 11.00 -6.75 -0.50
CA LYS A 116 9.80 -6.29 0.21
C LYS A 116 9.44 -7.15 1.43
N GLU A 117 9.58 -8.47 1.33
CA GLU A 117 9.31 -9.39 2.43
C GLU A 117 10.29 -9.18 3.61
N ASP A 118 11.57 -8.96 3.31
CA ASP A 118 12.57 -8.64 4.32
C ASP A 118 12.29 -7.29 4.98
N LYS A 119 11.94 -6.27 4.20
CA LYS A 119 11.55 -4.95 4.72
C LYS A 119 10.35 -5.02 5.65
N LEU A 120 9.32 -5.77 5.28
CA LEU A 120 8.13 -5.98 6.12
C LEU A 120 8.48 -6.75 7.40
N SER A 121 9.35 -7.75 7.31
CA SER A 121 9.83 -8.50 8.47
C SER A 121 10.62 -7.62 9.45
N ARG A 122 11.53 -6.78 8.95
CA ARG A 122 12.29 -5.82 9.77
C ARG A 122 11.38 -4.77 10.39
N LEU A 123 10.38 -4.29 9.67
CA LEU A 123 9.38 -3.37 10.19
C LEU A 123 8.61 -3.97 11.37
N LYS A 124 8.19 -5.23 11.25
CA LYS A 124 7.50 -5.96 12.32
C LYS A 124 8.36 -6.06 13.59
N VAL A 125 9.64 -6.41 13.45
CA VAL A 125 10.59 -6.47 14.57
C VAL A 125 10.76 -5.09 15.20
N PHE A 126 10.92 -4.05 14.38
CA PHE A 126 11.05 -2.68 14.88
C PHE A 126 9.85 -2.23 15.72
N TYR A 127 8.62 -2.48 15.24
CA TYR A 127 7.41 -2.16 15.99
C TYR A 127 7.33 -2.93 17.29
N ARG A 128 7.62 -4.23 17.28
CA ARG A 128 7.60 -5.07 18.48
C ARG A 128 8.56 -4.59 19.56
N GLU A 129 9.77 -4.20 19.17
CA GLU A 129 10.83 -3.79 20.10
C GLU A 129 10.69 -2.35 20.58
N ASN A 130 10.18 -1.45 19.76
CA ASN A 130 10.21 -0.02 20.04
C ASN A 130 8.85 0.55 20.47
N MET A 131 7.77 0.15 19.80
CA MET A 131 6.46 0.74 20.04
C MET A 131 5.84 0.29 21.36
N GLY A 132 6.07 -0.94 21.78
CA GLY A 132 5.61 -1.46 23.09
C GLY A 132 6.26 -0.80 24.29
N ARG A 133 7.47 -0.26 24.12
CA ARG A 133 8.24 0.37 25.23
C ARG A 133 8.15 1.89 25.27
N LYS A 134 7.98 2.53 24.12
CA LYS A 134 8.11 4.00 23.96
C LYS A 134 6.84 4.70 23.50
N GLY A 135 5.78 3.95 23.15
CA GLY A 135 4.53 4.50 22.61
C GLY A 135 4.57 4.73 21.10
N TRP A 136 3.41 5.07 20.51
CA TRP A 136 3.15 5.11 19.08
C TRP A 136 3.62 6.39 18.37
N ASN A 137 3.85 7.48 19.10
CA ASN A 137 4.14 8.80 18.51
C ASN A 137 5.60 9.25 18.74
N VAL A 138 6.53 8.32 18.86
CA VAL A 138 7.93 8.61 19.14
C VAL A 138 8.74 8.91 17.88
N TYR A 139 8.35 8.31 16.77
CA TYR A 139 9.08 8.43 15.50
C TYR A 139 8.26 9.24 14.49
N GLN A 140 8.94 10.13 13.78
CA GLN A 140 8.39 10.87 12.65
C GLN A 140 8.52 10.04 11.36
N THR A 141 9.66 9.37 11.18
CA THR A 141 9.92 8.49 10.06
C THR A 141 10.57 7.19 10.48
N ILE A 142 10.23 6.11 9.79
CA ILE A 142 10.89 4.80 9.88
C ILE A 142 11.41 4.48 8.48
N ASN A 143 12.71 4.42 8.31
CA ASN A 143 13.35 4.21 7.00
C ASN A 143 13.79 2.76 6.84
N LEU A 144 13.25 2.09 5.82
CA LEU A 144 13.53 0.70 5.45
C LEU A 144 14.35 0.57 4.17
N LYS A 145 14.76 1.68 3.55
CA LYS A 145 15.44 1.68 2.25
C LYS A 145 16.82 1.05 2.28
N PHE A 146 17.50 1.06 3.43
CA PHE A 146 18.84 0.52 3.60
C PHE A 146 18.77 -0.97 3.93
N GLU A 147 19.60 -1.76 3.24
CA GLU A 147 19.67 -3.20 3.43
C GLU A 147 20.06 -3.55 4.87
N GLY A 148 19.32 -4.49 5.46
CA GLY A 148 19.58 -4.99 6.82
C GLY A 148 19.39 -4.00 7.96
N GLN A 149 18.90 -2.78 7.69
CA GLN A 149 18.78 -1.71 8.68
C GLN A 149 17.36 -1.14 8.75
N VAL A 150 16.99 -0.67 9.93
CA VAL A 150 15.79 0.16 10.16
C VAL A 150 16.23 1.41 10.90
N ILE A 151 16.00 2.58 10.30
CA ILE A 151 16.39 3.87 10.88
C ILE A 151 15.14 4.63 11.28
N GLY A 152 14.88 4.73 12.59
CA GLY A 152 13.84 5.57 13.15
C GLY A 152 14.35 6.98 13.40
N ARG A 153 13.71 8.01 12.82
CA ARG A 153 13.98 9.43 13.12
C ARG A 153 12.90 9.96 14.05
N ARG A 154 13.30 10.59 15.14
CA ARG A 154 12.41 11.27 16.07
C ARG A 154 12.23 12.73 15.68
N GLU A 155 11.13 13.33 16.12
CA GLU A 155 10.94 14.76 16.06
C GLU A 155 11.95 15.43 17.03
N HIS A 156 12.72 16.39 16.56
CA HIS A 156 13.48 17.27 17.44
C HIS A 156 12.47 18.23 18.08
N VAL A 157 12.15 17.99 19.34
CA VAL A 157 11.52 19.03 20.15
C VAL A 157 12.65 20.03 20.46
N GLU A 158 12.67 21.14 19.75
CA GLU A 158 13.48 22.31 20.17
C GLU A 158 12.92 22.80 21.51
N SER A 159 13.74 22.71 22.51
CA SER A 159 13.47 23.22 23.85
C SER A 159 13.59 24.74 23.86
#